data_4511a96c635327fe3d5a4d1348f7f042
#
_entry.id   4511a96c635327fe3d5a4d1348f7f042
#
_cell.length_a   1.000
_cell.length_b   1.000
_cell.length_c   1.000
_cell.angle_alpha   90.00
_cell.angle_beta   90.00
_cell.angle_gamma   90.00
#
_symmetry.space_group_name_H-M   'P 1'
#
loop_
_entity.id
_entity.type
_entity.pdbx_description
1 polymer ?
#
loop_
_entity_poly.entity_id
_entity_poly.type
_entity_poly.pdbx_seq_one_letter_code
_entity_poly.pdbx_strand_id
1 'polypeptide(L)'
;DFGYHSIQVTGARGGEKKTFEQVRAEIEDEAKKQQAQTRFAAAAVDFTNMVYEQADSLKPAAEKFKLEVRSAPNVKRSPAQGATGALANPKFLEALFGTDALKNKRNTEAVEVGPNQLASGRVLQYSAAHQRPFDEVKAMVRDKVAAKQAAELARKEGEARLAELRKSPETAMPSAAVTISRSQARDVAREVVDAALRAPGDKLPAFVGVELPTQGYAVVKI
;
A
#
# COMPACT_ATOMS: atom_id res chain seq x y z
N ASP A 1 -23.24 -46.03 13.34
CA ASP A 1 -22.52 -47.28 13.70
C ASP A 1 -22.28 -48.07 12.42
N PHE A 2 -21.01 -48.20 12.01
CA PHE A 2 -20.61 -48.89 10.78
C PHE A 2 -20.15 -50.36 11.03
N GLY A 3 -20.62 -50.96 12.11
CA GLY A 3 -20.31 -52.34 12.46
C GLY A 3 -18.94 -52.50 13.16
N TYR A 4 -18.54 -53.75 13.35
CA TYR A 4 -17.26 -54.11 13.94
C TYR A 4 -16.22 -54.36 12.83
N HIS A 5 -15.03 -53.79 13.01
CA HIS A 5 -13.93 -53.97 12.08
C HIS A 5 -12.80 -54.75 12.77
N SER A 6 -12.34 -55.81 12.12
CA SER A 6 -11.13 -56.53 12.51
C SER A 6 -10.01 -56.11 11.56
N ILE A 7 -8.93 -55.49 12.11
CA ILE A 7 -7.82 -55.00 11.36
C ILE A 7 -6.57 -55.83 11.69
N GLN A 8 -5.98 -56.46 10.68
CA GLN A 8 -4.71 -57.13 10.79
C GLN A 8 -3.64 -56.33 10.07
N VAL A 9 -2.59 -55.92 10.77
CA VAL A 9 -1.42 -55.26 10.17
C VAL A 9 -0.60 -56.34 9.46
N THR A 10 -0.65 -56.35 8.12
CA THR A 10 0.06 -57.30 7.27
C THR A 10 1.47 -56.89 6.90
N GLY A 11 1.86 -55.66 7.20
CA GLY A 11 3.21 -55.17 6.99
C GLY A 11 3.35 -53.74 7.50
N ALA A 12 4.50 -53.41 8.05
CA ALA A 12 4.91 -52.06 8.39
C ALA A 12 6.07 -51.67 7.48
N ARG A 13 5.86 -50.67 6.62
CA ARG A 13 6.97 -50.01 5.89
C ARG A 13 7.44 -48.86 6.74
N GLY A 14 8.47 -49.10 7.55
CA GLY A 14 9.17 -48.02 8.25
C GLY A 14 9.99 -47.22 7.28
N GLY A 15 9.96 -45.86 7.39
CA GLY A 15 10.96 -45.02 6.74
C GLY A 15 12.36 -45.41 7.24
N GLU A 16 13.39 -45.15 6.46
CA GLU A 16 14.78 -45.32 6.87
C GLU A 16 15.01 -44.63 8.20
N LYS A 17 15.37 -45.41 9.23
CA LYS A 17 15.75 -44.86 10.52
C LYS A 17 17.10 -44.14 10.35
N LYS A 18 17.07 -42.81 10.23
CA LYS A 18 18.30 -42.04 10.25
C LYS A 18 19.02 -42.24 11.57
N THR A 19 20.32 -42.39 11.54
CA THR A 19 21.12 -42.48 12.75
C THR A 19 21.17 -41.15 13.48
N PHE A 20 21.47 -41.16 14.78
CA PHE A 20 21.58 -39.94 15.58
C PHE A 20 22.56 -38.92 14.95
N GLU A 21 23.69 -39.41 14.46
CA GLU A 21 24.69 -38.54 13.80
C GLU A 21 24.15 -37.82 12.56
N GLN A 22 23.25 -38.47 11.82
CA GLN A 22 22.62 -37.86 10.63
C GLN A 22 21.58 -36.79 10.98
N VAL A 23 20.93 -36.88 12.13
CA VAL A 23 19.90 -35.92 12.56
C VAL A 23 20.34 -35.00 13.68
N ARG A 24 21.57 -35.15 14.18
CA ARG A 24 22.09 -34.35 15.28
C ARG A 24 21.98 -32.86 15.05
N ALA A 25 22.40 -32.40 13.87
CA ALA A 25 22.35 -30.98 13.53
C ALA A 25 20.89 -30.46 13.48
N GLU A 26 19.95 -31.25 12.94
CA GLU A 26 18.54 -30.90 12.90
C GLU A 26 17.96 -30.79 14.32
N ILE A 27 18.30 -31.75 15.21
CA ILE A 27 17.84 -31.76 16.60
C ILE A 27 18.44 -30.57 17.39
N GLU A 28 19.74 -30.29 17.20
CA GLU A 28 20.39 -29.15 17.84
C GLU A 28 19.75 -27.82 17.41
N ASP A 29 19.45 -27.66 16.13
CA ASP A 29 18.78 -26.48 15.62
C ASP A 29 17.36 -26.35 16.13
N GLU A 30 16.61 -27.44 16.18
CA GLU A 30 15.25 -27.44 16.74
C GLU A 30 15.25 -27.12 18.23
N ALA A 31 16.17 -27.70 18.99
CA ALA A 31 16.31 -27.40 20.41
C ALA A 31 16.69 -25.94 20.66
N LYS A 32 17.61 -25.37 19.84
CA LYS A 32 17.96 -23.95 19.89
C LYS A 32 16.77 -23.04 19.58
N LYS A 33 15.98 -23.38 18.54
CA LYS A 33 14.78 -22.63 18.19
C LYS A 33 13.75 -22.66 19.33
N GLN A 34 13.50 -23.82 19.90
CA GLN A 34 12.56 -23.97 21.01
C GLN A 34 13.03 -23.20 22.25
N GLN A 35 14.32 -23.26 22.57
CA GLN A 35 14.89 -22.47 23.67
C GLN A 35 14.80 -20.96 23.39
N ALA A 36 15.06 -20.54 22.15
CA ALA A 36 14.94 -19.14 21.76
C ALA A 36 13.49 -18.64 21.87
N GLN A 37 12.51 -19.44 21.45
CA GLN A 37 11.09 -19.10 21.59
C GLN A 37 10.67 -18.96 23.06
N THR A 38 11.12 -19.88 23.93
CA THR A 38 10.82 -19.80 25.36
C THR A 38 11.43 -18.54 25.99
N ARG A 39 12.68 -18.21 25.64
CA ARG A 39 13.35 -17.00 26.12
C ARG A 39 12.67 -15.73 25.59
N PHE A 40 12.26 -15.75 24.30
CA PHE A 40 11.54 -14.63 23.73
C PHE A 40 10.20 -14.42 24.43
N ALA A 41 9.43 -15.48 24.68
CA ALA A 41 8.14 -15.36 25.36
C ALA A 41 8.28 -14.73 26.75
N ALA A 42 9.27 -15.15 27.55
CA ALA A 42 9.55 -14.55 28.86
C ALA A 42 9.98 -13.08 28.73
N ALA A 43 10.89 -12.78 27.80
CA ALA A 43 11.36 -11.42 27.55
C ALA A 43 10.25 -10.50 27.04
N ALA A 44 9.32 -11.03 26.23
CA ALA A 44 8.17 -10.31 25.70
C ALA A 44 7.22 -9.83 26.79
N VAL A 45 6.93 -10.69 27.79
CA VAL A 45 6.12 -10.32 28.95
C VAL A 45 6.81 -9.20 29.76
N ASP A 46 8.08 -9.42 30.07
CA ASP A 46 8.88 -8.43 30.81
C ASP A 46 8.99 -7.09 30.06
N PHE A 47 9.19 -7.13 28.75
CA PHE A 47 9.24 -5.92 27.92
C PHE A 47 7.89 -5.16 27.94
N THR A 48 6.79 -5.89 27.78
CA THR A 48 5.43 -5.32 27.79
C THR A 48 5.15 -4.63 29.12
N ASN A 49 5.45 -5.30 30.24
CA ASN A 49 5.26 -4.72 31.56
C ASN A 49 6.13 -3.46 31.76
N MET A 50 7.38 -3.54 31.35
CA MET A 50 8.31 -2.43 31.58
C MET A 50 7.95 -1.17 30.77
N VAL A 51 7.57 -1.30 29.49
CA VAL A 51 7.20 -0.14 28.67
C VAL A 51 5.86 0.48 29.13
N TYR A 52 5.00 -0.31 29.76
CA TYR A 52 3.75 0.14 30.35
C TYR A 52 3.95 0.84 31.69
N GLU A 53 4.70 0.23 32.62
CA GLU A 53 4.94 0.76 33.95
C GLU A 53 5.83 2.00 33.91
N GLN A 54 6.88 1.99 33.09
CA GLN A 54 7.79 3.12 32.92
C GLN A 54 7.44 3.93 31.66
N ALA A 55 6.21 4.43 31.67
CA ALA A 55 5.59 5.06 30.49
C ALA A 55 6.29 6.35 30.02
N ASP A 56 7.21 6.92 30.81
CA ASP A 56 7.86 8.20 30.54
C ASP A 56 9.15 8.08 29.72
N SER A 57 9.72 6.88 29.62
CA SER A 57 11.01 6.67 28.96
C SER A 57 11.11 5.26 28.39
N LEU A 58 11.76 5.13 27.22
CA LEU A 58 12.13 3.85 26.65
C LEU A 58 13.53 3.39 27.12
N LYS A 59 14.29 4.25 27.79
CA LYS A 59 15.66 3.95 28.21
C LYS A 59 15.79 2.71 29.12
N PRO A 60 14.97 2.56 30.17
CA PRO A 60 15.09 1.40 31.06
C PRO A 60 14.84 0.07 30.34
N ALA A 61 13.86 0.03 29.42
CA ALA A 61 13.64 -1.14 28.58
C ALA A 61 14.80 -1.39 27.63
N ALA A 62 15.32 -0.34 27.01
CA ALA A 62 16.47 -0.46 26.11
C ALA A 62 17.73 -0.98 26.84
N GLU A 63 18.02 -0.51 28.03
CA GLU A 63 19.16 -0.96 28.85
C GLU A 63 19.01 -2.42 29.31
N LYS A 64 17.82 -2.78 29.83
CA LYS A 64 17.54 -4.15 30.31
C LYS A 64 17.68 -5.18 29.20
N PHE A 65 17.11 -4.90 28.04
CA PHE A 65 17.07 -5.82 26.91
C PHE A 65 18.20 -5.60 25.90
N LYS A 66 19.12 -4.68 26.17
CA LYS A 66 20.25 -4.30 25.28
C LYS A 66 19.78 -3.92 23.88
N LEU A 67 18.72 -3.11 23.83
CA LEU A 67 18.11 -2.61 22.60
C LEU A 67 18.63 -1.23 22.24
N GLU A 68 18.68 -0.93 20.95
CA GLU A 68 19.00 0.39 20.44
C GLU A 68 17.72 1.24 20.32
N VAL A 69 17.72 2.43 20.94
CA VAL A 69 16.64 3.39 20.75
C VAL A 69 16.91 4.19 19.48
N ARG A 70 16.02 4.07 18.50
CA ARG A 70 16.11 4.77 17.22
C ARG A 70 15.09 5.90 17.15
N SER A 71 15.48 7.01 16.54
CA SER A 71 14.59 8.15 16.29
C SER A 71 14.24 8.23 14.81
N ALA A 72 12.98 8.52 14.52
CA ALA A 72 12.49 8.71 13.16
C ALA A 72 11.73 10.04 13.05
N PRO A 73 12.16 10.96 12.19
CA PRO A 73 11.45 12.22 11.94
C PRO A 73 10.29 12.00 10.95
N ASN A 74 9.32 12.91 10.98
CA ASN A 74 8.22 13.00 10.00
C ASN A 74 7.38 11.72 9.83
N VAL A 75 7.19 10.98 10.90
CA VAL A 75 6.33 9.78 10.92
C VAL A 75 4.89 10.20 10.64
N LYS A 76 4.23 9.49 9.73
CA LYS A 76 2.82 9.71 9.35
C LYS A 76 1.93 8.60 9.91
N ARG A 77 0.61 8.84 9.94
CA ARG A 77 -0.39 7.85 10.38
C ARG A 77 -0.46 6.61 9.50
N SER A 78 -0.01 6.69 8.27
CA SER A 78 0.09 5.57 7.33
C SER A 78 1.56 5.27 7.03
N PRO A 79 1.92 4.01 6.77
CA PRO A 79 3.27 3.66 6.39
C PRO A 79 3.74 4.48 5.17
N ALA A 80 4.97 4.96 5.21
CA ALA A 80 5.58 5.57 4.05
C ALA A 80 5.92 4.50 2.99
N GLN A 81 6.00 4.91 1.74
CA GLN A 81 6.44 4.02 0.67
C GLN A 81 7.88 3.54 0.95
N GLY A 82 8.08 2.22 0.97
CA GLY A 82 9.37 1.63 1.31
C GLY A 82 9.70 1.59 2.81
N ALA A 83 8.75 1.91 3.70
CA ALA A 83 8.97 1.76 5.14
C ALA A 83 9.26 0.29 5.52
N THR A 84 10.14 0.11 6.49
CA THR A 84 10.52 -1.22 7.00
C THR A 84 10.43 -1.26 8.52
N GLY A 85 10.38 -2.47 9.09
CA GLY A 85 10.32 -2.68 10.53
C GLY A 85 9.04 -2.16 11.16
N ALA A 86 9.13 -1.65 12.39
CA ALA A 86 7.96 -1.20 13.16
C ALA A 86 7.15 -0.10 12.46
N LEU A 87 7.81 0.83 11.76
CA LEU A 87 7.15 1.93 11.05
C LEU A 87 6.40 1.48 9.77
N ALA A 88 6.60 0.26 9.32
CA ALA A 88 5.80 -0.36 8.25
C ALA A 88 4.49 -0.97 8.77
N ASN A 89 4.36 -1.16 10.09
CA ASN A 89 3.20 -1.81 10.69
C ASN A 89 2.11 -0.79 11.02
N PRO A 90 0.90 -0.91 10.43
CA PRO A 90 -0.20 0.03 10.67
C PRO A 90 -0.64 0.09 12.13
N LYS A 91 -0.66 -1.05 12.85
CA LYS A 91 -1.06 -1.11 14.27
C LYS A 91 -0.09 -0.32 15.16
N PHE A 92 1.20 -0.40 14.86
CA PHE A 92 2.21 0.38 15.59
C PHE A 92 2.04 1.87 15.35
N LEU A 93 1.78 2.28 14.11
CA LEU A 93 1.49 3.68 13.81
C LEU A 93 0.20 4.15 14.47
N GLU A 94 -0.85 3.32 14.50
CA GLU A 94 -2.10 3.63 15.20
C GLU A 94 -1.84 3.86 16.70
N ALA A 95 -1.05 3.01 17.35
CA ALA A 95 -0.67 3.19 18.75
C ALA A 95 0.12 4.49 18.98
N LEU A 96 1.09 4.82 18.09
CA LEU A 96 1.85 6.08 18.17
C LEU A 96 0.96 7.32 18.04
N PHE A 97 -0.09 7.26 17.23
CA PHE A 97 -1.02 8.37 17.05
C PHE A 97 -2.24 8.28 17.95
N GLY A 98 -2.23 7.35 18.91
CA GLY A 98 -3.26 7.22 19.95
C GLY A 98 -3.22 8.35 20.97
N THR A 99 -4.31 8.48 21.73
CA THR A 99 -4.46 9.55 22.73
C THR A 99 -3.37 9.52 23.78
N ASP A 100 -3.01 8.33 24.27
CA ASP A 100 -2.00 8.17 25.31
C ASP A 100 -0.61 8.59 24.85
N ALA A 101 -0.22 8.22 23.64
CA ALA A 101 1.07 8.62 23.10
C ALA A 101 1.13 10.13 22.79
N LEU A 102 0.05 10.71 22.23
CA LEU A 102 0.06 12.11 21.79
C LEU A 102 -0.23 13.10 22.92
N LYS A 103 -1.28 12.86 23.73
CA LYS A 103 -1.71 13.79 24.78
C LYS A 103 -0.99 13.54 26.09
N ASN A 104 -0.92 12.29 26.51
CA ASN A 104 -0.33 11.92 27.80
C ASN A 104 1.18 11.72 27.70
N LYS A 105 1.74 11.78 26.48
CA LYS A 105 3.16 11.59 26.19
C LYS A 105 3.73 10.31 26.80
N ARG A 106 2.93 9.25 26.79
CA ARG A 106 3.33 7.93 27.28
C ARG A 106 3.97 7.13 26.16
N ASN A 107 4.75 6.12 26.53
CA ASN A 107 5.15 5.08 25.58
C ASN A 107 3.91 4.39 25.04
N THR A 108 3.99 3.89 23.80
CA THR A 108 2.95 2.96 23.33
C THR A 108 3.06 1.66 24.09
N GLU A 109 1.99 0.93 24.18
CA GLU A 109 2.05 -0.47 24.56
C GLU A 109 3.00 -1.24 23.63
N ALA A 110 3.44 -2.41 24.06
CA ALA A 110 4.20 -3.31 23.18
C ALA A 110 3.30 -3.84 22.06
N VAL A 111 3.61 -3.48 20.82
CA VAL A 111 2.86 -3.88 19.63
C VAL A 111 3.63 -4.95 18.89
N GLU A 112 2.96 -6.03 18.52
CA GLU A 112 3.54 -7.04 17.63
C GLU A 112 3.66 -6.49 16.21
N VAL A 113 4.88 -6.36 15.72
CA VAL A 113 5.19 -5.80 14.40
C VAL A 113 5.62 -6.84 13.38
N GLY A 114 5.81 -8.06 13.82
CA GLY A 114 6.16 -9.23 13.02
C GLY A 114 6.32 -10.48 13.90
N PRO A 115 6.54 -11.66 13.31
CA PRO A 115 6.75 -12.89 14.04
C PRO A 115 7.90 -12.74 15.05
N ASN A 116 7.61 -12.98 16.34
CA ASN A 116 8.58 -12.81 17.44
C ASN A 116 9.23 -11.42 17.48
N GLN A 117 8.49 -10.37 17.13
CA GLN A 117 8.97 -9.00 17.15
C GLN A 117 7.96 -8.09 17.84
N LEU A 118 8.39 -7.47 18.92
CA LEU A 118 7.63 -6.44 19.63
C LEU A 118 8.31 -5.08 19.44
N ALA A 119 7.50 -4.05 19.36
CA ALA A 119 7.98 -2.68 19.33
C ALA A 119 7.16 -1.80 20.27
N SER A 120 7.83 -0.86 20.91
CA SER A 120 7.20 0.24 21.63
C SER A 120 7.82 1.55 21.14
N GLY A 121 7.05 2.60 21.13
CA GLY A 121 7.47 3.91 20.65
C GLY A 121 7.01 5.03 21.57
N ARG A 122 7.71 6.15 21.47
CA ARG A 122 7.40 7.39 22.20
C ARG A 122 7.37 8.57 21.25
N VAL A 123 6.33 9.36 21.30
CA VAL A 123 6.23 10.58 20.52
C VAL A 123 6.92 11.71 21.27
N LEU A 124 8.01 12.21 20.70
CA LEU A 124 8.79 13.34 21.25
C LEU A 124 8.15 14.66 20.86
N GLN A 125 7.75 14.80 19.61
CA GLN A 125 7.13 16.00 19.07
C GLN A 125 5.97 15.64 18.17
N TYR A 126 4.85 16.32 18.30
CA TYR A 126 3.68 16.14 17.46
C TYR A 126 3.28 17.47 16.82
N SER A 127 3.16 17.45 15.51
CA SER A 127 2.61 18.56 14.74
C SER A 127 1.19 18.20 14.31
N ALA A 128 0.21 18.87 14.90
CA ALA A 128 -1.18 18.67 14.54
C ALA A 128 -1.45 19.13 13.10
N ALA A 129 -2.42 18.49 12.45
CA ALA A 129 -2.89 18.98 11.15
C ALA A 129 -3.43 20.40 11.32
N HIS A 130 -2.93 21.29 10.49
CA HIS A 130 -3.36 22.70 10.46
C HIS A 130 -3.57 23.15 9.02
N GLN A 131 -4.42 24.15 8.85
CA GLN A 131 -4.61 24.78 7.56
C GLN A 131 -3.36 25.62 7.24
N ARG A 132 -2.73 25.36 6.10
CA ARG A 132 -1.58 26.17 5.67
C ARG A 132 -2.02 27.57 5.29
N PRO A 133 -1.26 28.60 5.63
CA PRO A 133 -1.48 29.94 5.15
C PRO A 133 -1.55 29.97 3.62
N PHE A 134 -2.43 30.84 3.07
CA PHE A 134 -2.62 30.92 1.62
C PHE A 134 -1.31 31.23 0.88
N ASP A 135 -0.46 32.06 1.43
CA ASP A 135 0.81 32.43 0.79
C ASP A 135 1.75 31.25 0.58
N GLU A 136 1.74 30.26 1.47
CA GLU A 136 2.54 29.04 1.31
C GLU A 136 2.02 28.11 0.20
N VAL A 137 0.72 28.15 -0.05
CA VAL A 137 0.06 27.24 -1.01
C VAL A 137 -0.37 27.94 -2.29
N LYS A 138 -0.20 29.25 -2.39
CA LYS A 138 -0.65 30.10 -3.50
C LYS A 138 -0.20 29.57 -4.87
N ALA A 139 1.06 29.21 -5.01
CA ALA A 139 1.60 28.65 -6.25
C ALA A 139 0.88 27.34 -6.64
N MET A 140 0.77 26.43 -5.68
CA MET A 140 0.10 25.12 -5.90
C MET A 140 -1.38 25.31 -6.25
N VAL A 141 -2.07 26.23 -5.58
CA VAL A 141 -3.48 26.54 -5.86
C VAL A 141 -3.62 27.15 -7.26
N ARG A 142 -2.75 28.09 -7.63
CA ARG A 142 -2.71 28.70 -8.97
C ARG A 142 -2.56 27.64 -10.05
N ASP A 143 -1.60 26.73 -9.89
CA ASP A 143 -1.34 25.67 -10.87
C ASP A 143 -2.53 24.73 -11.02
N LYS A 144 -3.16 24.36 -9.90
CA LYS A 144 -4.38 23.53 -9.91
C LYS A 144 -5.56 24.24 -10.58
N VAL A 145 -5.76 25.53 -10.30
CA VAL A 145 -6.83 26.32 -10.92
C VAL A 145 -6.58 26.48 -12.42
N ALA A 146 -5.35 26.79 -12.81
CA ALA A 146 -4.96 26.91 -14.22
C ALA A 146 -5.18 25.60 -14.99
N ALA A 147 -4.75 24.46 -14.41
CA ALA A 147 -4.97 23.14 -15.00
C ALA A 147 -6.47 22.82 -15.15
N LYS A 148 -7.28 23.14 -14.13
CA LYS A 148 -8.73 22.94 -14.19
C LYS A 148 -9.38 23.80 -15.27
N GLN A 149 -9.03 25.07 -15.34
CA GLN A 149 -9.54 25.99 -16.37
C GLN A 149 -9.12 25.56 -17.78
N ALA A 150 -7.86 25.14 -17.96
CA ALA A 150 -7.39 24.61 -19.24
C ALA A 150 -8.17 23.36 -19.68
N ALA A 151 -8.46 22.43 -18.76
CA ALA A 151 -9.25 21.26 -19.06
C ALA A 151 -10.72 21.61 -19.43
N GLU A 152 -11.33 22.57 -18.73
CA GLU A 152 -12.68 23.06 -19.05
C GLU A 152 -12.74 23.75 -20.43
N LEU A 153 -11.74 24.55 -20.77
CA LEU A 153 -11.64 25.19 -22.10
C LEU A 153 -11.43 24.13 -23.18
N ALA A 154 -10.51 23.20 -22.99
CA ALA A 154 -10.26 22.11 -23.94
C ALA A 154 -11.52 21.26 -24.19
N ARG A 155 -12.30 20.99 -23.12
CA ARG A 155 -13.58 20.30 -23.26
C ARG A 155 -14.57 21.08 -24.10
N LYS A 156 -14.77 22.37 -23.81
CA LYS A 156 -15.71 23.23 -24.56
C LYS A 156 -15.34 23.35 -26.04
N GLU A 157 -14.05 23.58 -26.33
CA GLU A 157 -13.55 23.62 -27.70
C GLU A 157 -13.67 22.28 -28.41
N GLY A 158 -13.36 21.18 -27.72
CA GLY A 158 -13.49 19.83 -28.25
C GLY A 158 -14.93 19.45 -28.55
N GLU A 159 -15.88 19.77 -27.67
CA GLU A 159 -17.30 19.56 -27.89
C GLU A 159 -17.84 20.39 -29.08
N ALA A 160 -17.42 21.67 -29.19
CA ALA A 160 -17.78 22.53 -30.32
C ALA A 160 -17.21 21.95 -31.63
N ARG A 161 -15.94 21.54 -31.64
CA ARG A 161 -15.32 20.94 -32.81
C ARG A 161 -15.98 19.62 -33.21
N LEU A 162 -16.36 18.79 -32.24
CA LEU A 162 -17.11 17.57 -32.48
C LEU A 162 -18.47 17.85 -33.15
N ALA A 163 -19.16 18.88 -32.67
CA ALA A 163 -20.46 19.27 -33.25
C ALA A 163 -20.33 19.78 -34.71
N GLU A 164 -19.26 20.53 -35.00
CA GLU A 164 -18.93 20.97 -36.37
C GLU A 164 -18.64 19.78 -37.28
N LEU A 165 -17.76 18.86 -36.86
CA LEU A 165 -17.39 17.70 -37.63
C LEU A 165 -18.53 16.73 -37.91
N ARG A 166 -19.53 16.67 -37.03
CA ARG A 166 -20.77 15.92 -37.25
C ARG A 166 -21.67 16.56 -38.29
N LYS A 167 -21.60 17.90 -38.43
CA LYS A 167 -22.37 18.61 -39.47
C LYS A 167 -21.68 18.61 -40.83
N SER A 168 -20.34 18.73 -40.80
CA SER A 168 -19.52 18.88 -42.01
C SER A 168 -18.31 17.93 -41.92
N PRO A 169 -18.48 16.62 -42.15
CA PRO A 169 -17.43 15.62 -42.01
C PRO A 169 -16.21 15.85 -42.89
N GLU A 170 -16.36 16.55 -44.00
CA GLU A 170 -15.32 16.93 -44.96
C GLU A 170 -14.30 17.94 -44.39
N THR A 171 -14.67 18.66 -43.34
CA THR A 171 -13.76 19.64 -42.69
C THR A 171 -12.78 18.97 -41.72
N ALA A 172 -12.85 17.64 -41.55
CA ALA A 172 -11.93 16.90 -40.73
C ALA A 172 -10.52 16.90 -41.37
N MET A 173 -9.55 17.51 -40.70
CA MET A 173 -8.16 17.37 -41.16
C MET A 173 -7.69 15.93 -40.91
N PRO A 174 -7.15 15.25 -41.93
CA PRO A 174 -6.67 13.90 -41.77
C PRO A 174 -5.42 13.90 -40.87
N SER A 175 -5.48 13.19 -39.77
CA SER A 175 -4.31 12.70 -39.07
C SER A 175 -3.95 11.32 -39.58
N ALA A 176 -2.73 10.85 -39.31
CA ALA A 176 -2.35 9.49 -39.67
C ALA A 176 -3.31 8.48 -39.03
N ALA A 177 -3.90 7.60 -39.85
CA ALA A 177 -4.79 6.57 -39.37
C ALA A 177 -4.03 5.55 -38.49
N VAL A 178 -4.58 5.24 -37.35
CA VAL A 178 -4.01 4.27 -36.40
C VAL A 178 -4.97 3.11 -36.26
N THR A 179 -4.50 1.90 -36.56
CA THR A 179 -5.29 0.69 -36.28
C THR A 179 -5.12 0.31 -34.82
N ILE A 180 -6.23 0.22 -34.10
CA ILE A 180 -6.26 -0.10 -32.67
C ILE A 180 -7.10 -1.36 -32.41
N SER A 181 -6.75 -2.08 -31.36
CA SER A 181 -7.55 -3.18 -30.82
C SER A 181 -7.54 -3.16 -29.29
N ARG A 182 -8.41 -3.93 -28.65
CA ARG A 182 -8.43 -4.03 -27.18
C ARG A 182 -7.12 -4.55 -26.58
N SER A 183 -6.39 -5.37 -27.32
CA SER A 183 -5.11 -5.94 -26.91
C SER A 183 -3.90 -5.10 -27.33
N GLN A 184 -4.08 -4.18 -28.29
CA GLN A 184 -3.01 -3.35 -28.86
C GLN A 184 -3.51 -1.91 -28.98
N ALA A 185 -3.43 -1.18 -27.88
CA ALA A 185 -3.81 0.24 -27.83
C ALA A 185 -2.75 1.16 -28.45
N ARG A 186 -1.52 0.68 -28.68
CA ARG A 186 -0.35 1.48 -29.07
C ARG A 186 -0.24 2.71 -28.13
N ASP A 187 0.10 3.87 -28.65
CA ASP A 187 0.24 5.13 -27.88
C ASP A 187 -1.08 5.89 -27.71
N VAL A 188 -2.23 5.22 -27.88
CA VAL A 188 -3.55 5.82 -27.75
C VAL A 188 -4.09 5.60 -26.35
N ALA A 189 -4.62 6.66 -25.71
CA ALA A 189 -5.22 6.56 -24.38
C ALA A 189 -6.35 5.52 -24.37
N ARG A 190 -6.46 4.76 -23.30
CA ARG A 190 -7.42 3.66 -23.18
C ARG A 190 -8.87 4.13 -23.32
N GLU A 191 -9.17 5.30 -22.79
CA GLU A 191 -10.49 5.94 -22.90
C GLU A 191 -10.87 6.18 -24.35
N VAL A 192 -9.90 6.56 -25.18
CA VAL A 192 -10.10 6.78 -26.62
C VAL A 192 -10.33 5.45 -27.34
N VAL A 193 -9.54 4.42 -27.02
CA VAL A 193 -9.73 3.07 -27.59
C VAL A 193 -11.11 2.54 -27.25
N ASP A 194 -11.52 2.63 -26.00
CA ASP A 194 -12.83 2.14 -25.53
C ASP A 194 -13.98 2.90 -26.21
N ALA A 195 -13.85 4.21 -26.38
CA ALA A 195 -14.85 5.04 -27.05
C ALA A 195 -14.95 4.74 -28.57
N ALA A 196 -13.79 4.56 -29.22
CA ALA A 196 -13.75 4.22 -30.64
C ALA A 196 -14.38 2.84 -30.93
N LEU A 197 -14.08 1.84 -30.08
CA LEU A 197 -14.63 0.49 -30.23
C LEU A 197 -16.11 0.35 -29.86
N ARG A 198 -16.69 1.34 -29.19
CA ARG A 198 -18.14 1.41 -28.89
C ARG A 198 -18.93 2.20 -29.94
N ALA A 199 -18.24 2.88 -30.83
CA ALA A 199 -18.93 3.67 -31.85
C ALA A 199 -19.74 2.76 -32.80
N PRO A 200 -20.93 3.21 -33.24
CA PRO A 200 -21.74 2.45 -34.17
C PRO A 200 -21.04 2.33 -35.53
N GLY A 201 -20.82 1.11 -35.99
CA GLY A 201 -20.14 0.83 -37.25
C GLY A 201 -21.03 0.91 -38.49
N ASP A 202 -22.30 1.12 -38.31
CA ASP A 202 -23.34 1.13 -39.40
C ASP A 202 -23.40 2.50 -40.12
N LYS A 203 -22.84 3.56 -39.52
CA LYS A 203 -22.84 4.92 -40.07
C LYS A 203 -21.42 5.52 -39.99
N LEU A 204 -20.59 5.21 -40.97
CA LEU A 204 -19.26 5.77 -41.09
C LEU A 204 -19.22 6.91 -42.14
N PRO A 205 -18.40 7.94 -41.96
CA PRO A 205 -17.51 8.17 -40.82
C PRO A 205 -18.23 8.59 -39.55
N ALA A 206 -17.89 7.96 -38.41
CA ALA A 206 -18.39 8.35 -37.10
C ALA A 206 -17.38 9.26 -36.37
N PHE A 207 -17.87 10.21 -35.58
CA PHE A 207 -17.05 11.11 -34.79
C PHE A 207 -17.41 10.94 -33.30
N VAL A 208 -16.43 10.65 -32.48
CA VAL A 208 -16.56 10.45 -31.04
C VAL A 208 -15.67 11.40 -30.29
N GLY A 209 -16.21 12.07 -29.27
CA GLY A 209 -15.45 12.92 -28.34
C GLY A 209 -15.16 12.18 -27.05
N VAL A 210 -13.98 12.36 -26.53
CA VAL A 210 -13.50 11.71 -25.31
C VAL A 210 -12.80 12.73 -24.43
N GLU A 211 -13.26 12.88 -23.20
CA GLU A 211 -12.57 13.66 -22.19
C GLU A 211 -11.38 12.88 -21.63
N LEU A 212 -10.21 13.53 -21.62
CA LEU A 212 -8.98 12.95 -21.09
C LEU A 212 -8.59 13.74 -19.83
N PRO A 213 -8.63 13.11 -18.63
CA PRO A 213 -8.49 13.83 -17.36
C PRO A 213 -7.24 14.67 -17.21
N THR A 214 -6.14 14.29 -17.89
CA THR A 214 -4.84 14.98 -17.80
C THR A 214 -4.37 15.62 -19.10
N GLN A 215 -5.02 15.31 -20.23
CA GLN A 215 -4.56 15.73 -21.58
C GLN A 215 -5.59 16.60 -22.31
N GLY A 216 -6.78 16.81 -21.75
CA GLY A 216 -7.82 17.64 -22.32
C GLY A 216 -8.95 16.84 -22.99
N TYR A 217 -9.20 17.07 -24.28
CA TYR A 217 -10.31 16.45 -25.02
C TYR A 217 -9.83 15.92 -26.38
N ALA A 218 -10.19 14.71 -26.71
CA ALA A 218 -9.86 14.09 -27.99
C ALA A 218 -11.12 13.95 -28.86
N VAL A 219 -11.02 14.28 -30.14
CA VAL A 219 -12.03 14.01 -31.15
C VAL A 219 -11.49 12.96 -32.09
N VAL A 220 -12.19 11.86 -32.22
CA VAL A 220 -11.79 10.67 -32.99
C VAL A 220 -12.73 10.51 -34.17
N LYS A 221 -12.16 10.35 -35.36
CA LYS A 221 -12.87 9.94 -36.57
C LYS A 221 -12.66 8.43 -36.77
N ILE A 222 -13.72 7.71 -36.99
CA ILE A 222 -13.77 6.27 -37.20
C ILE A 222 -14.25 5.98 -38.60
#